data_7f52b41242ca3c2ea78d06206f289156
#
_entry.id   7f52b41242ca3c2ea78d06206f289156
#
_cell.length_a   1.000
_cell.length_b   1.000
_cell.length_c   1.000
_cell.angle_alpha   90.00
_cell.angle_beta   90.00
_cell.angle_gamma   90.00
#
_symmetry.space_group_name_H-M   'P 1'
#
loop_
_entity.id
_entity.type
_entity.pdbx_description
1 polymer ?
#
loop_
_entity_poly.entity_id
_entity_poly.type
_entity_poly.pdbx_seq_one_letter_code
_entity_poly.pdbx_strand_id
1 'polypeptide(L)'
;LRISNKSEVVRVKDAAADKSYHICFKISNLDQDGNELEILLNDDEIISRISKLNGVELNQRTPKRVSHRRADKIRKRKIIDLFEIKVEGNSVQFKLRAQSGTYIKEMVTSDSGRTTPSVAELLDLKCEVEWLDVIDIHSD
;
A
#
# COMPACT_ATOMS: atom_id res chain seq x y z
N LEU A 1 16.19 -31.45 -2.02
CA LEU A 1 15.60 -31.40 -0.85
C LEU A 1 14.08 -31.59 -0.86
N ARG A 2 13.60 -32.50 -0.05
CA ARG A 2 12.19 -32.72 0.15
C ARG A 2 11.36 -31.43 0.16
N ILE A 3 12.00 -30.36 0.47
CA ILE A 3 11.36 -29.08 0.61
C ILE A 3 10.85 -28.51 -0.69
N SER A 4 11.43 -28.88 -1.83
CA SER A 4 11.04 -28.28 -3.10
C SER A 4 9.56 -28.52 -3.43
N ASN A 5 9.07 -29.75 -3.26
CA ASN A 5 7.66 -30.02 -3.52
C ASN A 5 6.75 -29.33 -2.52
N LYS A 6 7.14 -29.32 -1.25
CA LYS A 6 6.41 -28.59 -0.23
C LYS A 6 6.39 -27.11 -0.53
N SER A 7 7.52 -26.57 -0.95
CA SER A 7 7.61 -25.16 -1.29
C SER A 7 6.68 -24.76 -2.42
N GLU A 8 6.55 -25.59 -3.42
CA GLU A 8 5.64 -25.34 -4.54
C GLU A 8 4.19 -25.35 -4.09
N VAL A 9 3.79 -26.31 -3.27
CA VAL A 9 2.43 -26.40 -2.75
C VAL A 9 2.12 -25.17 -1.89
N VAL A 10 3.03 -24.82 -0.99
CA VAL A 10 2.87 -23.63 -0.13
C VAL A 10 2.78 -22.39 -0.98
N ARG A 11 3.60 -22.27 -2.02
CA ARG A 11 3.58 -21.12 -2.91
C ARG A 11 2.24 -20.93 -3.62
N VAL A 12 1.62 -22.01 -4.06
CA VAL A 12 0.29 -21.96 -4.68
C VAL A 12 -0.75 -21.49 -3.68
N LYS A 13 -0.70 -22.00 -2.45
CA LYS A 13 -1.58 -21.54 -1.38
C LYS A 13 -1.35 -20.07 -1.07
N ASP A 14 -0.08 -19.68 -0.94
CA ASP A 14 0.30 -18.31 -0.61
C ASP A 14 -0.16 -17.32 -1.67
N ALA A 15 -0.17 -17.72 -2.94
CA ALA A 15 -0.64 -16.87 -4.03
C ALA A 15 -2.12 -16.49 -3.89
N ALA A 16 -2.92 -17.34 -3.24
CA ALA A 16 -4.34 -17.10 -3.02
C ALA A 16 -4.63 -16.57 -1.61
N ALA A 17 -3.64 -16.47 -0.76
CA ALA A 17 -3.82 -16.10 0.65
C ALA A 17 -3.73 -14.60 0.84
N ASP A 18 -4.49 -14.12 1.84
CA ASP A 18 -4.28 -12.76 2.33
C ASP A 18 -2.87 -12.63 2.91
N LYS A 19 -2.32 -11.43 2.84
CA LYS A 19 -0.98 -11.17 3.36
C LYS A 19 -0.98 -9.96 4.25
N SER A 20 -0.11 -9.98 5.24
CA SER A 20 0.16 -8.82 6.07
C SER A 20 1.49 -8.19 5.68
N TYR A 21 1.53 -6.88 5.72
CA TYR A 21 2.66 -6.09 5.25
C TYR A 21 3.04 -5.04 6.29
N HIS A 22 4.30 -4.66 6.25
CA HIS A 22 4.79 -3.49 6.95
C HIS A 22 5.39 -2.56 5.90
N ILE A 23 4.90 -1.33 5.84
CA ILE A 23 5.33 -0.37 4.83
C ILE A 23 5.83 0.91 5.48
N CYS A 24 6.87 1.47 4.88
CA CYS A 24 7.41 2.76 5.27
C CYS A 24 7.50 3.64 4.03
N PHE A 25 7.07 4.88 4.17
CA PHE A 25 7.09 5.83 3.07
C PHE A 25 7.37 7.24 3.60
N LYS A 26 7.86 8.09 2.71
CA LYS A 26 8.06 9.51 2.99
C LYS A 26 6.94 10.33 2.41
N ILE A 27 6.55 11.37 3.14
CA ILE A 27 5.56 12.33 2.69
C ILE A 27 6.23 13.67 2.40
N SER A 28 5.73 14.35 1.39
CA SER A 28 6.18 15.69 1.03
C SER A 28 5.03 16.49 0.44
N ASN A 29 5.10 17.81 0.61
CA ASN A 29 4.16 18.73 0.00
C ASN A 29 4.91 19.49 -1.08
N LEU A 30 4.45 19.41 -2.31
CA LEU A 30 5.10 20.03 -3.44
C LEU A 30 4.14 21.00 -4.14
N ASP A 31 4.67 22.12 -4.63
CA ASP A 31 3.89 23.02 -5.48
C ASP A 31 3.90 22.52 -6.93
N GLN A 32 3.30 23.30 -7.84
CA GLN A 32 3.18 22.92 -9.25
C GLN A 32 4.55 22.82 -9.94
N ASP A 33 5.54 23.52 -9.43
CA ASP A 33 6.90 23.52 -10.00
C ASP A 33 7.80 22.49 -9.35
N GLY A 34 7.29 21.71 -8.40
CA GLY A 34 8.05 20.70 -7.71
C GLY A 34 8.84 21.20 -6.52
N ASN A 35 8.64 22.43 -6.08
CA ASN A 35 9.29 22.98 -4.90
C ASN A 35 8.63 22.48 -3.63
N GLU A 36 9.44 22.18 -2.62
CA GLU A 36 8.92 21.72 -1.33
C GLU A 36 8.20 22.83 -0.59
N LEU A 37 7.02 22.49 -0.09
CA LEU A 37 6.22 23.33 0.78
C LEU A 37 6.15 22.67 2.15
N GLU A 38 5.75 23.45 3.16
CA GLU A 38 5.54 22.93 4.49
C GLU A 38 4.36 21.96 4.52
N ILE A 39 4.49 20.87 5.30
CA ILE A 39 3.40 19.95 5.56
C ILE A 39 2.59 20.52 6.71
N LEU A 40 1.32 20.85 6.45
CA LEU A 40 0.46 21.51 7.41
C LEU A 40 -0.30 20.55 8.32
N LEU A 41 -0.33 19.25 7.98
CA LEU A 41 -0.99 18.25 8.81
C LEU A 41 -0.11 17.89 10.00
N ASN A 42 -0.72 17.77 11.19
CA ASN A 42 -0.02 17.23 12.34
C ASN A 42 -0.09 15.70 12.34
N ASP A 43 0.62 15.06 13.25
CA ASP A 43 0.71 13.59 13.31
C ASP A 43 -0.67 12.96 13.50
N ASP A 44 -1.50 13.50 14.35
CA ASP A 44 -2.84 12.97 14.61
C ASP A 44 -3.73 13.06 13.38
N GLU A 45 -3.63 14.12 12.61
CA GLU A 45 -4.38 14.28 11.37
C GLU A 45 -3.92 13.26 10.32
N ILE A 46 -2.63 13.04 10.21
CA ILE A 46 -2.07 12.04 9.30
C ILE A 46 -2.59 10.65 9.67
N ILE A 47 -2.50 10.28 10.93
CA ILE A 47 -2.98 8.99 11.43
C ILE A 47 -4.48 8.83 11.18
N SER A 48 -5.25 9.85 11.50
CA SER A 48 -6.71 9.81 11.31
C SER A 48 -7.09 9.59 9.84
N ARG A 49 -6.43 10.29 8.94
CA ARG A 49 -6.71 10.17 7.50
C ARG A 49 -6.34 8.80 6.95
N ILE A 50 -5.18 8.28 7.34
CA ILE A 50 -4.73 6.95 6.90
C ILE A 50 -5.68 5.88 7.45
N SER A 51 -6.14 6.03 8.67
CA SER A 51 -7.06 5.09 9.31
C SER A 51 -8.38 4.90 8.53
N LYS A 52 -8.74 5.85 7.71
CA LYS A 52 -9.94 5.73 6.87
C LYS A 52 -9.85 4.61 5.85
N LEU A 53 -8.66 4.12 5.57
CA LEU A 53 -8.48 2.97 4.67
C LEU A 53 -8.75 1.64 5.33
N ASN A 54 -8.89 1.58 6.64
CA ASN A 54 -9.16 0.34 7.35
C ASN A 54 -10.50 -0.25 6.90
N GLY A 55 -10.49 -1.49 6.40
CA GLY A 55 -11.69 -2.17 5.94
C GLY A 55 -12.22 -1.71 4.58
N VAL A 56 -11.51 -0.86 3.87
CA VAL A 56 -11.95 -0.27 2.61
C VAL A 56 -11.58 -1.15 1.43
N GLU A 57 -12.47 -1.21 0.44
CA GLU A 57 -12.18 -1.85 -0.84
C GLU A 57 -11.58 -0.81 -1.79
N LEU A 58 -10.41 -1.13 -2.33
CA LEU A 58 -9.71 -0.27 -3.28
C LEU A 58 -10.09 -0.64 -4.71
N ASN A 59 -10.15 0.35 -5.59
CA ASN A 59 -10.19 0.12 -7.03
C ASN A 59 -8.77 0.33 -7.54
N GLN A 60 -8.15 -0.72 -8.05
CA GLN A 60 -6.77 -0.68 -8.53
C GLN A 60 -6.70 -1.01 -10.00
N ARG A 61 -6.37 -0.01 -10.80
CA ARG A 61 -6.03 -0.22 -12.21
C ARG A 61 -4.62 -0.80 -12.26
N THR A 62 -4.35 -1.62 -13.28
CA THR A 62 -3.01 -2.20 -13.44
C THR A 62 -1.94 -1.13 -13.30
N PRO A 63 -0.96 -1.30 -12.39
CA PRO A 63 0.05 -0.27 -12.16
C PRO A 63 0.89 0.01 -13.40
N LYS A 64 1.31 1.25 -13.55
CA LYS A 64 2.16 1.66 -14.68
C LYS A 64 3.44 0.83 -14.77
N ARG A 65 4.06 0.52 -13.63
CA ARG A 65 5.33 -0.22 -13.59
C ARG A 65 5.25 -1.63 -14.16
N VAL A 66 4.04 -2.21 -14.25
CA VAL A 66 3.84 -3.56 -14.80
C VAL A 66 2.90 -3.58 -16.00
N SER A 67 2.48 -2.41 -16.49
CA SER A 67 1.50 -2.32 -17.59
C SER A 67 1.97 -2.99 -18.88
N HIS A 68 3.27 -3.06 -19.10
CA HIS A 68 3.85 -3.74 -20.27
C HIS A 68 3.78 -5.26 -20.18
N ARG A 69 3.48 -5.82 -19.01
CA ARG A 69 3.45 -7.27 -18.78
C ARG A 69 2.08 -7.80 -18.42
N ARG A 70 1.13 -6.93 -18.12
CA ARG A 70 -0.19 -7.32 -17.63
C ARG A 70 -1.28 -6.57 -18.38
N ALA A 71 -2.42 -7.22 -18.51
CA ALA A 71 -3.61 -6.60 -19.08
C ALA A 71 -4.04 -5.41 -18.21
N ASP A 72 -4.42 -4.31 -18.86
CA ASP A 72 -4.92 -3.13 -18.18
C ASP A 72 -6.35 -3.39 -17.70
N LYS A 73 -6.50 -3.59 -16.42
CA LYS A 73 -7.79 -3.90 -15.77
C LYS A 73 -7.92 -3.11 -14.50
N ILE A 74 -9.17 -2.89 -14.09
CA ILE A 74 -9.48 -2.40 -12.75
C ILE A 74 -9.86 -3.60 -11.90
N ARG A 75 -9.16 -3.77 -10.78
CA ARG A 75 -9.41 -4.85 -9.84
C ARG A 75 -9.83 -4.25 -8.50
N LYS A 76 -10.80 -4.88 -7.86
CA LYS A 76 -11.19 -4.52 -6.52
C LYS A 76 -10.39 -5.35 -5.53
N ARG A 77 -9.82 -4.69 -4.53
CA ARG A 77 -8.99 -5.35 -3.51
C ARG A 77 -9.29 -4.74 -2.15
N LYS A 78 -9.48 -5.59 -1.16
CA LYS A 78 -9.89 -5.15 0.16
C LYS A 78 -8.70 -5.01 1.10
N ILE A 79 -8.66 -3.89 1.83
CA ILE A 79 -7.81 -3.72 2.99
C ILE A 79 -8.58 -4.31 4.18
N ILE A 80 -8.13 -5.45 4.69
CA ILE A 80 -8.84 -6.17 5.74
C ILE A 80 -8.65 -5.47 7.07
N ASP A 81 -7.42 -5.07 7.37
CA ASP A 81 -7.08 -4.39 8.61
C ASP A 81 -5.87 -3.48 8.36
N LEU A 82 -5.84 -2.33 9.00
CA LEU A 82 -4.74 -1.38 8.92
C LEU A 82 -4.47 -0.86 10.32
N PHE A 83 -3.25 -0.99 10.80
CA PHE A 83 -2.93 -0.79 12.21
C PHE A 83 -1.48 -0.35 12.40
N GLU A 84 -1.17 0.04 13.64
CA GLU A 84 0.17 0.48 14.07
C GLU A 84 0.74 1.57 13.17
N ILE A 85 -0.03 2.63 12.98
CA ILE A 85 0.41 3.79 12.21
C ILE A 85 1.36 4.61 13.06
N LYS A 86 2.56 4.86 12.55
CA LYS A 86 3.60 5.66 13.23
C LYS A 86 4.06 6.78 12.32
N VAL A 87 4.15 7.98 12.88
CA VAL A 87 4.64 9.16 12.15
C VAL A 87 5.86 9.71 12.86
N GLU A 88 6.96 9.83 12.14
CA GLU A 88 8.21 10.42 12.65
C GLU A 88 8.74 11.41 11.63
N GLY A 89 8.51 12.70 11.86
CA GLY A 89 8.87 13.73 10.90
C GLY A 89 8.13 13.51 9.57
N ASN A 90 8.88 13.32 8.50
CA ASN A 90 8.32 13.05 7.16
C ASN A 90 8.20 11.57 6.86
N SER A 91 8.54 10.71 7.80
CA SER A 91 8.49 9.25 7.62
C SER A 91 7.23 8.70 8.26
N VAL A 92 6.52 7.86 7.54
CA VAL A 92 5.28 7.23 8.02
C VAL A 92 5.39 5.73 7.80
N GLN A 93 4.95 4.98 8.80
CA GLN A 93 4.90 3.52 8.73
C GLN A 93 3.53 3.04 9.18
N PHE A 94 3.09 1.94 8.62
CA PHE A 94 1.98 1.20 9.19
C PHE A 94 2.04 -0.26 8.77
N LYS A 95 1.24 -1.08 9.45
CA LYS A 95 1.04 -2.47 9.11
C LYS A 95 -0.36 -2.66 8.58
N LEU A 96 -0.56 -3.63 7.70
CA LEU A 96 -1.87 -3.92 7.17
C LEU A 96 -1.98 -5.37 6.76
N ARG A 97 -3.20 -5.88 6.80
CA ARG A 97 -3.58 -7.14 6.18
C ARG A 97 -4.45 -6.81 4.97
N ALA A 98 -4.13 -7.37 3.82
CA ALA A 98 -4.82 -7.09 2.57
C ALA A 98 -5.11 -8.35 1.80
N GLN A 99 -6.14 -8.29 0.97
CA GLN A 99 -6.52 -9.36 0.07
C GLN A 99 -5.37 -9.70 -0.88
N SER A 100 -5.23 -10.97 -1.22
CA SER A 100 -4.25 -11.42 -2.20
C SER A 100 -4.34 -10.62 -3.50
N GLY A 101 -3.18 -10.27 -4.04
CA GLY A 101 -3.10 -9.50 -5.28
C GLY A 101 -3.25 -8.00 -5.14
N THR A 102 -3.34 -7.49 -3.90
CA THR A 102 -3.36 -6.04 -3.65
C THR A 102 -1.99 -5.43 -3.95
N TYR A 103 -1.99 -4.35 -4.72
CA TYR A 103 -0.77 -3.59 -5.00
C TYR A 103 -0.56 -2.57 -3.89
N ILE A 104 0.27 -2.93 -2.91
CA ILE A 104 0.44 -2.14 -1.68
C ILE A 104 1.15 -0.81 -1.95
N LYS A 105 2.17 -0.81 -2.79
CA LYS A 105 2.88 0.43 -3.11
C LYS A 105 1.96 1.45 -3.75
N GLU A 106 1.12 1.01 -4.68
CA GLU A 106 0.17 1.87 -5.37
C GLU A 106 -0.95 2.36 -4.44
N MET A 107 -1.32 1.57 -3.43
CA MET A 107 -2.24 2.02 -2.39
C MET A 107 -1.69 3.24 -1.66
N VAL A 108 -0.38 3.32 -1.50
CA VAL A 108 0.28 4.46 -0.84
C VAL A 108 0.45 5.63 -1.81
N THR A 109 1.01 5.38 -2.99
CA THR A 109 1.41 6.44 -3.92
C THR A 109 0.29 6.96 -4.79
N SER A 110 -0.83 6.24 -4.89
CA SER A 110 -1.94 6.51 -5.83
C SER A 110 -1.65 6.09 -7.27
N ASP A 111 -0.39 6.06 -7.70
CA ASP A 111 0.01 5.77 -9.08
C ASP A 111 -0.77 6.65 -10.06
N SER A 112 -0.75 7.97 -9.83
CA SER A 112 -1.46 8.97 -10.64
C SER A 112 -2.97 8.72 -10.74
N GLY A 113 -3.57 8.28 -9.65
CA GLY A 113 -5.02 8.02 -9.59
C GLY A 113 -5.43 6.64 -10.06
N ARG A 114 -4.49 5.78 -10.41
CA ARG A 114 -4.80 4.40 -10.82
C ARG A 114 -5.28 3.54 -9.65
N THR A 115 -4.95 3.92 -8.43
CA THR A 115 -5.51 3.33 -7.20
C THR A 115 -6.30 4.39 -6.45
N THR A 116 -7.55 4.07 -6.14
CA THR A 116 -8.40 4.98 -5.37
C THR A 116 -9.34 4.16 -4.46
N PRO A 117 -9.55 4.57 -3.20
CA PRO A 117 -8.80 5.62 -2.51
C PRO A 117 -7.36 5.23 -2.24
N SER A 118 -6.50 6.21 -1.94
CA SER A 118 -5.09 5.99 -1.66
C SER A 118 -4.62 6.87 -0.50
N VAL A 119 -3.48 6.52 0.08
CA VAL A 119 -2.88 7.33 1.13
C VAL A 119 -2.57 8.74 0.61
N ALA A 120 -1.97 8.84 -0.57
CA ALA A 120 -1.62 10.13 -1.16
C ALA A 120 -2.84 11.02 -1.37
N GLU A 121 -3.97 10.45 -1.81
CA GLU A 121 -5.22 11.20 -1.95
C GLU A 121 -5.73 11.70 -0.60
N LEU A 122 -5.76 10.81 0.39
CA LEU A 122 -6.31 11.15 1.71
C LEU A 122 -5.48 12.22 2.42
N LEU A 123 -4.17 12.21 2.24
CA LEU A 123 -3.28 13.19 2.84
C LEU A 123 -3.15 14.46 1.97
N ASP A 124 -3.48 14.37 0.70
CA ASP A 124 -3.20 15.41 -0.29
C ASP A 124 -1.71 15.78 -0.28
N LEU A 125 -0.86 14.76 -0.23
CA LEU A 125 0.58 14.88 -0.19
C LEU A 125 1.20 13.86 -1.14
N LYS A 126 2.43 14.14 -1.59
CA LYS A 126 3.20 13.15 -2.31
C LYS A 126 3.70 12.10 -1.34
N CYS A 127 3.54 10.83 -1.68
CA CYS A 127 4.02 9.71 -0.90
C CYS A 127 5.01 8.91 -1.72
N GLU A 128 6.15 8.59 -1.13
CA GLU A 128 7.21 7.85 -1.80
C GLU A 128 7.61 6.67 -0.92
N VAL A 129 7.40 5.46 -1.44
CA VAL A 129 7.68 4.25 -0.66
C VAL A 129 9.18 4.05 -0.51
N GLU A 130 9.61 3.86 0.74
CA GLU A 130 11.00 3.55 1.05
C GLU A 130 11.25 2.06 1.08
N TRP A 131 10.38 1.31 1.78
CA TRP A 131 10.47 -0.15 1.82
C TRP A 131 9.10 -0.76 2.13
N LEU A 132 8.98 -2.02 1.75
CA LEU A 132 7.78 -2.81 1.95
C LEU A 132 8.20 -4.24 2.26
N ASP A 133 7.74 -4.74 3.40
CA ASP A 133 8.00 -6.12 3.84
C ASP A 133 6.71 -6.91 3.94
N VAL A 134 6.75 -8.16 3.51
CA VAL A 134 5.69 -9.12 3.80
C VAL A 134 6.02 -9.73 5.17
N ILE A 135 5.14 -9.53 6.15
CA ILE A 135 5.40 -9.96 7.51
C ILE A 135 4.61 -11.21 7.91
N ASP A 136 3.55 -11.54 7.18
CA ASP A 136 2.78 -12.74 7.42
C ASP A 136 1.99 -13.15 6.19
N ILE A 137 1.69 -14.43 6.08
CA ILE A 137 0.88 -14.99 5.01
C ILE A 137 -0.21 -15.82 5.67
N HIS A 138 -1.46 -15.46 5.38
CA HIS A 138 -2.63 -16.07 6.02
C HIS A 138 -3.23 -17.10 5.06
N SER A 139 -2.75 -18.33 5.13
CA SER A 139 -3.08 -19.37 4.16
C SER A 139 -4.22 -20.29 4.57
N ASP A 140 -4.98 -19.93 5.56
CA ASP A 140 -6.14 -20.73 6.02
C ASP A 140 -7.33 -20.62 5.09
#